data_3eb40146e489f8f6a82ee9cd7a26b458
#
_entry.id   3eb40146e489f8f6a82ee9cd7a26b458
#
_cell.length_a   1.000
_cell.length_b   1.000
_cell.length_c   1.000
_cell.angle_alpha   90.00
_cell.angle_beta   90.00
_cell.angle_gamma   90.00
#
_symmetry.space_group_name_H-M   'P 1'
#
loop_
_entity.id
_entity.type
_entity.pdbx_description
1 polymer ?
#
loop_
_entity_poly.entity_id
_entity_poly.type
_entity_poly.pdbx_seq_one_letter_code
_entity_poly.pdbx_strand_id
1 'polypeptide(L)'
;MKTFDCIKWLWRASDGVRWRIVASSVVGMLHVAVSMSFVWICKSLIDIVTSASEGNLKVYIALMIACLLVQVVLSSLETRITSYTDITFKNRLRHKLFSTLMGSRWDGKEAFHTGDTLNRVMEDVRVIADSITHSAPALLSSGVQFLAAFAFLFFLNPELAWIIPGIMLIMMLVSRSYIRRMRKLTREIRSTESDMQVLMQESLQHRVVIHTLERTPYVTDSLSDHQYNLQGQVMDKTDYSIFARAMVRLGFSAGYAAAFLWGVFGIKAGTATFGMMTAFLQLVGQIQRPMMNLSRQVPNLINSLTSAERLHELSSTPMEQQGDSVCLENKVGIRFNHVDYAYPDSPEKVLEGLSHDFVPGSTTALLGETGVGKSTMMRLMLGLLSPQKGSVEIYDSNNSVSASPLTRCNIVYVPQGNTLMSGTIRENLLLGDPDATDEALYEALHIAAADFVKELPCGLDTMCGEKGSGLSEGQAQRITIARSLLRKGGILLLDEPTASLDSATEELLLTRLSQRLDGRTLILVTHREAAASLCQHILSL
;
A
#
# COMPACT_ATOMS: atom_id res chain seq x y z
N MET A 1 17.08 0.05 -7.42
CA MET A 1 17.88 -1.00 -6.70
C MET A 1 18.43 -2.03 -7.69
N LYS A 2 19.60 -2.69 -7.37
CA LYS A 2 20.01 -3.89 -8.13
C LYS A 2 19.08 -5.05 -7.77
N THR A 3 18.78 -5.94 -8.71
CA THR A 3 17.86 -7.10 -8.51
C THR A 3 18.19 -7.92 -7.26
N PHE A 4 19.48 -8.04 -6.95
CA PHE A 4 19.95 -8.77 -5.75
C PHE A 4 19.57 -8.06 -4.44
N ASP A 5 19.60 -6.73 -4.41
CA ASP A 5 19.22 -5.94 -3.23
C ASP A 5 17.72 -6.02 -2.98
N CYS A 6 16.91 -6.05 -4.06
CA CYS A 6 15.46 -6.28 -3.96
C CYS A 6 15.15 -7.66 -3.34
N ILE A 7 15.82 -8.71 -3.79
CA ILE A 7 15.63 -10.06 -3.25
C ILE A 7 16.03 -10.11 -1.77
N LYS A 8 17.13 -9.46 -1.41
CA LYS A 8 17.60 -9.38 -0.01
C LYS A 8 16.60 -8.61 0.87
N TRP A 9 16.03 -7.53 0.34
CA TRP A 9 14.99 -6.77 1.04
C TRP A 9 13.72 -7.59 1.22
N LEU A 10 13.25 -8.28 0.17
CA LEU A 10 12.09 -9.18 0.22
C LEU A 10 12.28 -10.27 1.27
N TRP A 11 13.47 -10.87 1.33
CA TRP A 11 13.81 -11.86 2.33
C TRP A 11 13.82 -11.30 3.75
N ARG A 12 14.28 -10.07 3.96
CA ARG A 12 14.18 -9.37 5.26
C ARG A 12 12.74 -9.01 5.61
N ALA A 13 11.97 -8.54 4.63
CA ALA A 13 10.56 -8.22 4.84
C ALA A 13 9.72 -9.44 5.24
N SER A 14 10.10 -10.65 4.78
CA SER A 14 9.42 -11.91 5.12
C SER A 14 9.76 -12.45 6.51
N ASP A 15 10.50 -11.70 7.32
CA ASP A 15 10.84 -12.10 8.70
C ASP A 15 9.56 -12.38 9.53
N GLY A 16 9.61 -13.46 10.33
CA GLY A 16 8.47 -13.96 11.10
C GLY A 16 7.45 -14.82 10.32
N VAL A 17 7.56 -14.93 8.98
CA VAL A 17 6.77 -15.88 8.17
C VAL A 17 7.63 -16.85 7.37
N ARG A 18 8.96 -16.67 7.37
CA ARG A 18 9.92 -17.50 6.58
C ARG A 18 9.73 -19.00 6.77
N TRP A 19 9.59 -19.44 8.03
CA TRP A 19 9.42 -20.87 8.34
C TRP A 19 8.15 -21.44 7.69
N ARG A 20 7.08 -20.67 7.62
CA ARG A 20 5.83 -21.11 6.99
C ARG A 20 5.95 -21.19 5.46
N ILE A 21 6.71 -20.28 4.83
CA ILE A 21 7.02 -20.31 3.40
C ILE A 21 7.83 -21.57 3.08
N VAL A 22 8.84 -21.86 3.89
CA VAL A 22 9.63 -23.09 3.76
C VAL A 22 8.75 -24.33 3.95
N ALA A 23 7.90 -24.34 4.99
CA ALA A 23 6.96 -25.44 5.24
C ALA A 23 5.99 -25.65 4.06
N SER A 24 5.43 -24.59 3.48
CA SER A 24 4.59 -24.67 2.27
C SER A 24 5.35 -25.26 1.10
N SER A 25 6.59 -24.85 0.87
CA SER A 25 7.45 -25.40 -0.18
C SER A 25 7.76 -26.88 0.05
N VAL A 26 8.03 -27.30 1.28
CA VAL A 26 8.26 -28.71 1.62
C VAL A 26 7.01 -29.56 1.39
N VAL A 27 5.83 -29.06 1.82
CA VAL A 27 4.55 -29.74 1.58
C VAL A 27 4.28 -29.88 0.08
N GLY A 28 4.55 -28.82 -0.73
CA GLY A 28 4.45 -28.87 -2.19
C GLY A 28 5.40 -29.90 -2.80
N MET A 29 6.64 -30.02 -2.32
CA MET A 29 7.59 -31.04 -2.78
C MET A 29 7.14 -32.45 -2.38
N LEU A 30 6.59 -32.64 -1.18
CA LEU A 30 6.00 -33.93 -0.76
C LEU A 30 4.80 -34.29 -1.63
N HIS A 31 3.95 -33.35 -1.98
CA HIS A 31 2.85 -33.55 -2.91
C HIS A 31 3.34 -34.04 -4.28
N VAL A 32 4.44 -33.48 -4.80
CA VAL A 32 5.09 -33.93 -6.04
C VAL A 32 5.58 -35.37 -5.89
N ALA A 33 6.26 -35.73 -4.79
CA ALA A 33 6.76 -37.10 -4.56
C ALA A 33 5.62 -38.13 -4.52
N VAL A 34 4.52 -37.80 -3.82
CA VAL A 34 3.33 -38.68 -3.77
C VAL A 34 2.67 -38.78 -5.15
N SER A 35 2.63 -37.67 -5.94
CA SER A 35 2.13 -37.69 -7.31
C SER A 35 2.96 -38.60 -8.24
N MET A 36 4.28 -38.60 -8.11
CA MET A 36 5.15 -39.52 -8.87
C MET A 36 4.97 -40.97 -8.42
N SER A 37 4.84 -41.20 -7.12
CA SER A 37 4.54 -42.56 -6.56
C SER A 37 3.20 -43.07 -7.08
N PHE A 38 2.19 -42.23 -7.21
CA PHE A 38 0.91 -42.56 -7.80
C PHE A 38 1.05 -43.05 -9.26
N VAL A 39 1.85 -42.39 -10.08
CA VAL A 39 2.13 -42.81 -11.48
C VAL A 39 2.75 -44.20 -11.49
N TRP A 40 3.73 -44.47 -10.59
CA TRP A 40 4.39 -45.77 -10.48
C TRP A 40 3.42 -46.88 -10.04
N ILE A 41 2.56 -46.59 -9.05
CA ILE A 41 1.54 -47.53 -8.56
C ILE A 41 0.54 -47.89 -9.65
N CYS A 42 0.06 -46.90 -10.42
CA CYS A 42 -0.84 -47.11 -11.54
C CYS A 42 -0.19 -47.98 -12.63
N LYS A 43 1.07 -47.71 -12.97
CA LYS A 43 1.85 -48.56 -13.88
C LYS A 43 1.89 -50.01 -13.39
N SER A 44 2.32 -50.22 -12.16
CA SER A 44 2.47 -51.58 -11.57
C SER A 44 1.13 -52.31 -11.48
N LEU A 45 0.05 -51.62 -11.11
CA LEU A 45 -1.28 -52.19 -11.03
C LEU A 45 -1.77 -52.71 -12.39
N ILE A 46 -1.56 -51.94 -13.46
CA ILE A 46 -1.93 -52.32 -14.83
C ILE A 46 -1.06 -53.50 -15.30
N ASP A 47 0.24 -53.48 -15.00
CA ASP A 47 1.16 -54.57 -15.37
C ASP A 47 0.79 -55.90 -14.66
N ILE A 48 0.32 -55.84 -13.41
CA ILE A 48 -0.19 -57.03 -12.70
C ILE A 48 -1.47 -57.57 -13.35
N VAL A 49 -2.43 -56.69 -13.66
CA VAL A 49 -3.73 -57.06 -14.27
C VAL A 49 -3.52 -57.66 -15.67
N THR A 50 -2.54 -57.15 -16.42
CA THR A 50 -2.20 -57.65 -17.77
C THR A 50 -1.22 -58.80 -17.76
N SER A 51 -0.94 -59.39 -16.58
CA SER A 51 0.00 -60.49 -16.41
C SER A 51 1.43 -60.19 -16.90
N ALA A 52 1.80 -58.95 -16.98
CA ALA A 52 3.15 -58.52 -17.36
C ALA A 52 4.11 -58.48 -16.15
N SER A 53 3.59 -58.49 -14.93
CA SER A 53 4.37 -58.60 -13.69
C SER A 53 3.60 -59.37 -12.61
N GLU A 54 4.33 -60.02 -11.68
CA GLU A 54 3.74 -60.69 -10.51
C GLU A 54 3.53 -59.66 -9.38
N GLY A 55 2.40 -59.78 -8.64
CA GLY A 55 2.12 -58.88 -7.51
C GLY A 55 0.73 -59.08 -6.90
N ASN A 56 0.54 -58.58 -5.69
CA ASN A 56 -0.74 -58.66 -5.00
C ASN A 56 -1.63 -57.47 -5.36
N LEU A 57 -2.62 -57.68 -6.23
CA LEU A 57 -3.54 -56.67 -6.71
C LEU A 57 -4.20 -55.85 -5.58
N LYS A 58 -4.60 -56.51 -4.47
CA LYS A 58 -5.26 -55.83 -3.34
C LYS A 58 -4.35 -54.80 -2.66
N VAL A 59 -3.04 -55.09 -2.57
CA VAL A 59 -2.05 -54.19 -1.97
C VAL A 59 -1.88 -52.94 -2.83
N TYR A 60 -1.75 -53.09 -4.15
CA TYR A 60 -1.60 -51.91 -5.06
C TYR A 60 -2.86 -51.06 -5.14
N ILE A 61 -4.08 -51.66 -5.06
CA ILE A 61 -5.32 -50.90 -4.93
C ILE A 61 -5.34 -50.10 -3.62
N ALA A 62 -4.98 -50.73 -2.49
CA ALA A 62 -4.91 -50.02 -1.21
C ALA A 62 -3.89 -48.87 -1.23
N LEU A 63 -2.71 -49.07 -1.82
CA LEU A 63 -1.68 -48.04 -2.00
C LEU A 63 -2.18 -46.92 -2.90
N MET A 64 -2.89 -47.19 -3.97
CA MET A 64 -3.47 -46.20 -4.85
C MET A 64 -4.47 -45.31 -4.11
N ILE A 65 -5.39 -45.91 -3.34
CA ILE A 65 -6.37 -45.19 -2.52
C ILE A 65 -5.64 -44.34 -1.46
N ALA A 66 -4.65 -44.92 -0.78
CA ALA A 66 -3.84 -44.21 0.20
C ALA A 66 -3.12 -42.97 -0.42
N CYS A 67 -2.52 -43.13 -1.59
CA CYS A 67 -1.90 -42.02 -2.32
C CYS A 67 -2.89 -40.89 -2.65
N LEU A 68 -4.09 -41.23 -3.12
CA LEU A 68 -5.13 -40.23 -3.41
C LEU A 68 -5.55 -39.50 -2.15
N LEU A 69 -5.76 -40.19 -1.04
CA LEU A 69 -6.11 -39.54 0.23
C LEU A 69 -4.98 -38.64 0.73
N VAL A 70 -3.74 -39.09 0.67
CA VAL A 70 -2.57 -38.27 1.05
C VAL A 70 -2.43 -37.03 0.15
N GLN A 71 -2.66 -37.16 -1.16
CA GLN A 71 -2.64 -36.00 -2.06
C GLN A 71 -3.69 -34.95 -1.66
N VAL A 72 -4.92 -35.34 -1.35
CA VAL A 72 -5.99 -34.45 -0.90
C VAL A 72 -5.59 -33.75 0.41
N VAL A 73 -5.05 -34.51 1.37
CA VAL A 73 -4.59 -33.94 2.66
C VAL A 73 -3.45 -32.93 2.45
N LEU A 74 -2.43 -33.32 1.66
CA LEU A 74 -1.29 -32.42 1.39
C LEU A 74 -1.73 -31.14 0.67
N SER A 75 -2.59 -31.24 -0.35
CA SER A 75 -3.13 -30.09 -1.07
C SER A 75 -3.93 -29.17 -0.16
N SER A 76 -4.76 -29.73 0.72
CA SER A 76 -5.53 -28.95 1.71
C SER A 76 -4.62 -28.28 2.73
N LEU A 77 -3.59 -28.98 3.20
CA LEU A 77 -2.60 -28.44 4.13
C LEU A 77 -1.78 -27.31 3.49
N GLU A 78 -1.31 -27.51 2.26
CA GLU A 78 -0.59 -26.50 1.48
C GLU A 78 -1.43 -25.22 1.34
N THR A 79 -2.69 -25.35 0.91
CA THR A 79 -3.62 -24.23 0.76
C THR A 79 -3.82 -23.49 2.09
N ARG A 80 -4.01 -24.22 3.18
CA ARG A 80 -4.19 -23.63 4.53
C ARG A 80 -2.95 -22.88 5.00
N ILE A 81 -1.77 -23.48 4.87
CA ILE A 81 -0.50 -22.83 5.26
C ILE A 81 -0.28 -21.58 4.43
N THR A 82 -0.47 -21.65 3.13
CA THR A 82 -0.24 -20.54 2.18
C THR A 82 -1.19 -19.39 2.45
N SER A 83 -2.50 -19.65 2.59
CA SER A 83 -3.50 -18.60 2.86
C SER A 83 -3.28 -17.91 4.21
N TYR A 84 -2.95 -18.68 5.26
CA TYR A 84 -2.65 -18.11 6.57
C TYR A 84 -1.36 -17.29 6.55
N THR A 85 -0.35 -17.74 5.81
CA THR A 85 0.92 -17.02 5.65
C THR A 85 0.72 -15.72 4.89
N ASP A 86 -0.06 -15.75 3.81
CA ASP A 86 -0.37 -14.62 2.97
C ASP A 86 -1.04 -13.48 3.75
N ILE A 87 -2.13 -13.78 4.47
CA ILE A 87 -2.81 -12.74 5.26
C ILE A 87 -1.94 -12.20 6.41
N THR A 88 -1.19 -13.08 7.08
CA THR A 88 -0.28 -12.66 8.16
C THR A 88 0.82 -11.76 7.63
N PHE A 89 1.39 -12.07 6.48
CA PHE A 89 2.45 -11.27 5.86
C PHE A 89 1.92 -9.92 5.39
N LYS A 90 0.77 -9.89 4.70
CA LYS A 90 0.10 -8.64 4.27
C LYS A 90 -0.15 -7.70 5.45
N ASN A 91 -0.74 -8.22 6.52
CA ASN A 91 -1.06 -7.39 7.69
C ASN A 91 0.21 -6.85 8.38
N ARG A 92 1.24 -7.67 8.54
CA ARG A 92 2.52 -7.22 9.13
C ARG A 92 3.20 -6.16 8.28
N LEU A 93 3.26 -6.37 6.97
CA LEU A 93 3.93 -5.42 6.07
C LEU A 93 3.16 -4.10 6.00
N ARG A 94 1.82 -4.14 5.92
CA ARG A 94 0.98 -2.94 5.99
C ARG A 94 1.16 -2.18 7.30
N HIS A 95 1.10 -2.88 8.42
CA HIS A 95 1.30 -2.25 9.73
C HIS A 95 2.69 -1.59 9.83
N LYS A 96 3.74 -2.30 9.39
CA LYS A 96 5.10 -1.76 9.39
C LYS A 96 5.23 -0.52 8.51
N LEU A 97 4.70 -0.55 7.29
CA LEU A 97 4.73 0.60 6.37
C LEU A 97 3.92 1.77 6.92
N PHE A 98 2.73 1.51 7.43
CA PHE A 98 1.88 2.55 8.01
C PHE A 98 2.54 3.20 9.22
N SER A 99 3.11 2.42 10.15
CA SER A 99 3.83 2.96 11.30
C SER A 99 5.08 3.75 10.88
N THR A 100 5.80 3.30 9.84
CA THR A 100 6.94 4.05 9.29
C THR A 100 6.48 5.38 8.68
N LEU A 101 5.39 5.39 7.90
CA LEU A 101 4.85 6.61 7.31
C LEU A 101 4.37 7.61 8.37
N MET A 102 3.67 7.12 9.41
CA MET A 102 3.21 7.98 10.52
C MET A 102 4.35 8.55 11.36
N GLY A 103 5.45 7.82 11.49
CA GLY A 103 6.63 8.26 12.22
C GLY A 103 7.70 8.92 11.34
N SER A 104 7.47 9.08 10.03
CA SER A 104 8.43 9.70 9.14
C SER A 104 8.48 11.21 9.30
N ARG A 105 9.68 11.78 9.11
CA ARG A 105 9.87 13.23 9.11
C ARG A 105 9.15 13.85 7.92
N TRP A 106 8.37 14.89 8.18
CA TRP A 106 7.79 15.72 7.15
C TRP A 106 8.86 16.73 6.65
N ASP A 107 9.16 16.70 5.35
CA ASP A 107 10.24 17.49 4.73
C ASP A 107 9.73 18.72 3.95
N GLY A 108 8.48 19.06 4.15
CA GLY A 108 7.89 20.23 3.50
C GLY A 108 7.21 19.94 2.17
N LYS A 109 7.33 18.71 1.70
CA LYS A 109 6.59 18.19 0.55
C LYS A 109 5.50 17.24 1.03
N GLU A 110 4.38 17.28 0.37
CA GLU A 110 3.58 16.06 0.26
C GLU A 110 4.35 15.11 -0.66
N ALA A 111 5.37 14.45 -0.11
CA ALA A 111 6.31 13.61 -0.85
C ALA A 111 5.60 12.57 -1.73
N PHE A 112 4.39 12.22 -1.34
CA PHE A 112 3.52 11.32 -2.10
C PHE A 112 2.08 11.81 -1.98
N HIS A 113 1.38 11.92 -3.12
CA HIS A 113 -0.08 12.11 -3.09
C HIS A 113 -0.71 11.00 -2.25
N THR A 114 -1.61 11.34 -1.34
CA THR A 114 -2.26 10.41 -0.41
C THR A 114 -2.79 9.16 -1.13
N GLY A 115 -3.36 9.33 -2.33
CA GLY A 115 -3.84 8.24 -3.17
C GLY A 115 -2.74 7.29 -3.66
N ASP A 116 -1.57 7.82 -4.07
CA ASP A 116 -0.43 6.99 -4.50
C ASP A 116 0.16 6.21 -3.32
N THR A 117 0.32 6.87 -2.17
CA THR A 117 0.80 6.22 -0.93
C THR A 117 -0.13 5.09 -0.49
N LEU A 118 -1.43 5.35 -0.48
CA LEU A 118 -2.44 4.33 -0.14
C LEU A 118 -2.40 3.17 -1.12
N ASN A 119 -2.32 3.45 -2.42
CA ASN A 119 -2.21 2.42 -3.45
C ASN A 119 -0.93 1.59 -3.28
N ARG A 120 0.22 2.19 -2.97
CA ARG A 120 1.47 1.47 -2.67
C ARG A 120 1.31 0.55 -1.46
N VAL A 121 0.72 1.03 -0.36
CA VAL A 121 0.51 0.23 0.87
C VAL A 121 -0.50 -0.90 0.65
N MET A 122 -1.50 -0.70 -0.20
CA MET A 122 -2.54 -1.71 -0.42
C MET A 122 -2.18 -2.68 -1.54
N GLU A 123 -1.82 -2.17 -2.71
CA GLU A 123 -1.62 -2.98 -3.92
C GLU A 123 -0.20 -3.53 -4.05
N ASP A 124 0.86 -2.72 -3.83
CA ASP A 124 2.22 -3.23 -3.92
C ASP A 124 2.51 -4.26 -2.82
N VAL A 125 1.94 -4.09 -1.62
CA VAL A 125 2.00 -5.12 -0.56
C VAL A 125 1.30 -6.40 -1.00
N ARG A 126 0.15 -6.31 -1.70
CA ARG A 126 -0.56 -7.47 -2.23
C ARG A 126 0.29 -8.22 -3.26
N VAL A 127 0.88 -7.50 -4.20
CA VAL A 127 1.74 -8.07 -5.26
C VAL A 127 2.96 -8.78 -4.67
N ILE A 128 3.61 -8.17 -3.70
CA ILE A 128 4.77 -8.76 -3.01
C ILE A 128 4.37 -9.99 -2.20
N ALA A 129 3.28 -9.90 -1.45
CA ALA A 129 2.80 -11.03 -0.66
C ALA A 129 2.47 -12.23 -1.55
N ASP A 130 1.68 -12.03 -2.61
CA ASP A 130 1.36 -13.09 -3.58
C ASP A 130 2.61 -13.70 -4.22
N SER A 131 3.60 -12.86 -4.53
CA SER A 131 4.87 -13.33 -5.09
C SER A 131 5.64 -14.25 -4.13
N ILE A 132 5.74 -13.87 -2.85
CA ILE A 132 6.52 -14.59 -1.85
C ILE A 132 5.78 -15.84 -1.35
N THR A 133 4.45 -15.75 -1.12
CA THR A 133 3.68 -16.82 -0.48
C THR A 133 3.11 -17.83 -1.46
N HIS A 134 2.81 -17.40 -2.69
CA HIS A 134 2.27 -18.28 -3.74
C HIS A 134 3.26 -18.55 -4.87
N SER A 135 3.80 -17.49 -5.49
CA SER A 135 4.59 -17.64 -6.72
C SER A 135 5.93 -18.34 -6.48
N ALA A 136 6.66 -17.99 -5.43
CA ALA A 136 7.98 -18.57 -5.14
C ALA A 136 7.90 -20.05 -4.75
N PRO A 137 7.02 -20.51 -3.82
CA PRO A 137 6.81 -21.92 -3.55
C PRO A 137 6.32 -22.71 -4.76
N ALA A 138 5.38 -22.15 -5.54
CA ALA A 138 4.86 -22.79 -6.75
C ALA A 138 5.93 -22.98 -7.82
N LEU A 139 6.86 -22.02 -7.98
CA LEU A 139 8.01 -22.17 -8.89
C LEU A 139 8.94 -23.29 -8.44
N LEU A 140 9.24 -23.36 -7.15
CA LEU A 140 10.10 -24.40 -6.59
C LEU A 140 9.45 -25.79 -6.78
N SER A 141 8.18 -25.95 -6.40
CA SER A 141 7.44 -27.21 -6.56
C SER A 141 7.31 -27.60 -8.03
N SER A 142 7.04 -26.64 -8.93
CA SER A 142 6.97 -26.88 -10.38
C SER A 142 8.32 -27.30 -10.96
N GLY A 143 9.41 -26.71 -10.49
CA GLY A 143 10.77 -27.10 -10.89
C GLY A 143 11.11 -28.53 -10.46
N VAL A 144 10.82 -28.87 -9.19
CA VAL A 144 11.01 -30.23 -8.66
C VAL A 144 10.12 -31.22 -9.41
N GLN A 145 8.86 -30.89 -9.68
CA GLN A 145 7.95 -31.75 -10.45
C GLN A 145 8.46 -32.04 -11.85
N PHE A 146 8.96 -31.00 -12.53
CA PHE A 146 9.54 -31.15 -13.86
C PHE A 146 10.75 -32.10 -13.84
N LEU A 147 11.70 -31.89 -12.92
CA LEU A 147 12.90 -32.71 -12.80
C LEU A 147 12.56 -34.15 -12.42
N ALA A 148 11.62 -34.36 -11.49
CA ALA A 148 11.20 -35.69 -11.08
C ALA A 148 10.49 -36.45 -12.21
N ALA A 149 9.59 -35.80 -12.94
CA ALA A 149 8.89 -36.41 -14.08
C ALA A 149 9.86 -36.70 -15.23
N PHE A 150 10.82 -35.83 -15.50
CA PHE A 150 11.86 -36.06 -16.50
C PHE A 150 12.76 -37.22 -16.13
N ALA A 151 13.25 -37.26 -14.89
CA ALA A 151 14.06 -38.38 -14.40
C ALA A 151 13.31 -39.71 -14.47
N PHE A 152 12.04 -39.74 -14.07
CA PHE A 152 11.22 -40.94 -14.14
C PHE A 152 11.01 -41.37 -15.60
N LEU A 153 10.75 -40.45 -16.52
CA LEU A 153 10.65 -40.77 -17.94
C LEU A 153 11.97 -41.31 -18.51
N PHE A 154 13.11 -40.73 -18.10
CA PHE A 154 14.45 -41.18 -18.51
C PHE A 154 14.76 -42.63 -18.04
N PHE A 155 14.36 -42.98 -16.83
CA PHE A 155 14.49 -44.34 -16.33
C PHE A 155 13.61 -45.35 -17.07
N LEU A 156 12.44 -44.95 -17.57
CA LEU A 156 11.56 -45.83 -18.31
C LEU A 156 12.02 -45.99 -19.78
N ASN A 157 12.39 -44.91 -20.44
CA ASN A 157 12.93 -44.91 -21.80
C ASN A 157 13.73 -43.64 -22.10
N PRO A 158 15.07 -43.72 -22.24
CA PRO A 158 15.95 -42.60 -22.51
C PRO A 158 15.66 -41.87 -23.83
N GLU A 159 15.27 -42.61 -24.89
CA GLU A 159 15.04 -42.01 -26.21
C GLU A 159 13.85 -41.04 -26.19
N LEU A 160 12.74 -41.46 -25.57
CA LEU A 160 11.56 -40.63 -25.44
C LEU A 160 11.81 -39.44 -24.48
N ALA A 161 12.64 -39.61 -23.47
CA ALA A 161 12.96 -38.55 -22.53
C ALA A 161 13.56 -37.34 -23.22
N TRP A 162 14.35 -37.48 -24.29
CA TRP A 162 14.96 -36.38 -25.03
C TRP A 162 14.02 -35.68 -26.01
N ILE A 163 12.92 -36.31 -26.46
CA ILE A 163 11.92 -35.70 -27.35
C ILE A 163 11.27 -34.50 -26.68
N ILE A 164 10.98 -34.58 -25.37
CA ILE A 164 10.29 -33.52 -24.63
C ILE A 164 11.13 -32.23 -24.54
N PRO A 165 12.40 -32.27 -24.08
CA PRO A 165 13.27 -31.09 -24.13
C PRO A 165 13.47 -30.53 -25.52
N GLY A 166 13.50 -31.39 -26.55
CA GLY A 166 13.58 -30.99 -27.95
C GLY A 166 12.38 -30.14 -28.39
N ILE A 167 11.17 -30.62 -28.10
CA ILE A 167 9.93 -29.86 -28.33
C ILE A 167 9.95 -28.54 -27.52
N MET A 168 10.42 -28.58 -26.27
CA MET A 168 10.53 -27.40 -25.42
C MET A 168 11.47 -26.33 -26.00
N LEU A 169 12.61 -26.74 -26.50
CA LEU A 169 13.57 -25.81 -27.10
C LEU A 169 12.97 -25.08 -28.32
N ILE A 170 12.27 -25.82 -29.18
CA ILE A 170 11.55 -25.26 -30.32
C ILE A 170 10.49 -24.26 -29.84
N MET A 171 9.71 -24.65 -28.84
CA MET A 171 8.66 -23.78 -28.27
C MET A 171 9.25 -22.52 -27.64
N MET A 172 10.41 -22.62 -26.98
CA MET A 172 11.10 -21.47 -26.39
C MET A 172 11.58 -20.47 -27.45
N LEU A 173 12.06 -20.94 -28.62
CA LEU A 173 12.47 -20.10 -29.72
C LEU A 173 11.26 -19.35 -30.32
N VAL A 174 10.16 -20.03 -30.56
CA VAL A 174 8.89 -19.44 -31.02
C VAL A 174 8.34 -18.44 -30.02
N SER A 175 8.41 -18.75 -28.73
CA SER A 175 7.93 -17.90 -27.61
C SER A 175 8.63 -16.54 -27.53
N ARG A 176 9.88 -16.42 -27.99
CA ARG A 176 10.63 -15.16 -27.90
C ARG A 176 10.03 -14.02 -28.74
N SER A 177 9.56 -14.33 -29.93
CA SER A 177 8.85 -13.38 -30.82
C SER A 177 7.48 -13.05 -30.26
N TYR A 178 6.77 -14.07 -29.73
CA TYR A 178 5.49 -13.93 -29.08
C TYR A 178 5.54 -12.96 -27.88
N ILE A 179 6.52 -13.12 -26.98
CA ILE A 179 6.66 -12.27 -25.79
C ILE A 179 6.89 -10.80 -26.16
N ARG A 180 7.69 -10.52 -27.20
CA ARG A 180 7.94 -9.14 -27.65
C ARG A 180 6.66 -8.46 -28.15
N ARG A 181 5.89 -9.14 -29.00
CA ARG A 181 4.63 -8.62 -29.53
C ARG A 181 3.59 -8.43 -28.44
N MET A 182 3.47 -9.42 -27.53
CA MET A 182 2.53 -9.38 -26.41
C MET A 182 2.84 -8.22 -25.45
N ARG A 183 4.13 -7.95 -25.17
CA ARG A 183 4.55 -6.80 -24.34
C ARG A 183 4.15 -5.47 -24.99
N LYS A 184 4.28 -5.34 -26.32
CA LYS A 184 3.86 -4.14 -27.04
C LYS A 184 2.36 -3.91 -26.89
N LEU A 185 1.54 -4.90 -27.22
CA LEU A 185 0.07 -4.83 -27.11
C LEU A 185 -0.39 -4.54 -25.67
N THR A 186 0.25 -5.17 -24.68
CA THR A 186 -0.07 -4.90 -23.27
C THR A 186 0.28 -3.47 -22.85
N ARG A 187 1.34 -2.87 -23.41
CA ARG A 187 1.70 -1.48 -23.14
C ARG A 187 0.69 -0.51 -23.76
N GLU A 188 0.25 -0.75 -24.99
CA GLU A 188 -0.76 0.04 -25.67
C GLU A 188 -2.09 0.03 -24.88
N ILE A 189 -2.55 -1.16 -24.46
CA ILE A 189 -3.74 -1.31 -23.62
C ILE A 189 -3.60 -0.51 -22.31
N ARG A 190 -2.48 -0.64 -21.59
CA ARG A 190 -2.26 0.09 -20.34
C ARG A 190 -2.24 1.60 -20.52
N SER A 191 -1.72 2.09 -21.64
CA SER A 191 -1.75 3.53 -21.96
C SER A 191 -3.20 3.99 -22.09
N THR A 192 -4.01 3.30 -22.90
CA THR A 192 -5.43 3.64 -23.11
C THR A 192 -6.25 3.52 -21.82
N GLU A 193 -6.00 2.50 -20.98
CA GLU A 193 -6.62 2.37 -19.65
C GLU A 193 -6.25 3.55 -18.74
N SER A 194 -4.99 4.00 -18.77
CA SER A 194 -4.54 5.16 -18.00
C SER A 194 -5.22 6.45 -18.45
N ASP A 195 -5.33 6.67 -19.77
CA ASP A 195 -5.98 7.85 -20.35
C ASP A 195 -7.47 7.88 -19.96
N MET A 196 -8.16 6.71 -20.00
CA MET A 196 -9.54 6.58 -19.50
C MET A 196 -9.66 6.88 -18.01
N GLN A 197 -8.71 6.39 -17.20
CA GLN A 197 -8.74 6.63 -15.76
C GLN A 197 -8.60 8.12 -15.45
N VAL A 198 -7.68 8.82 -16.12
CA VAL A 198 -7.50 10.28 -16.00
C VAL A 198 -8.79 11.01 -16.39
N LEU A 199 -9.38 10.69 -17.56
CA LEU A 199 -10.63 11.29 -18.01
C LEU A 199 -11.76 11.10 -16.99
N MET A 200 -11.94 9.89 -16.47
CA MET A 200 -12.97 9.60 -15.46
C MET A 200 -12.72 10.35 -14.15
N GLN A 201 -11.47 10.36 -13.68
CA GLN A 201 -11.10 11.04 -12.42
C GLN A 201 -11.35 12.55 -12.51
N GLU A 202 -10.86 13.20 -13.57
CA GLU A 202 -11.07 14.64 -13.79
C GLU A 202 -12.56 14.99 -13.95
N SER A 203 -13.30 14.15 -14.70
CA SER A 203 -14.72 14.37 -14.92
C SER A 203 -15.55 14.26 -13.63
N LEU A 204 -15.22 13.29 -12.77
CA LEU A 204 -15.86 13.14 -11.46
C LEU A 204 -15.48 14.29 -10.50
N GLN A 205 -14.23 14.69 -10.50
CA GLN A 205 -13.75 15.80 -9.67
C GLN A 205 -14.42 17.12 -10.04
N HIS A 206 -14.64 17.36 -11.33
CA HIS A 206 -15.25 18.59 -11.85
C HIS A 206 -16.71 18.40 -12.30
N ARG A 207 -17.39 17.39 -11.75
CA ARG A 207 -18.77 17.02 -12.13
C ARG A 207 -19.73 18.21 -12.16
N VAL A 208 -19.69 19.07 -11.15
CA VAL A 208 -20.57 20.24 -11.07
C VAL A 208 -20.33 21.19 -12.25
N VAL A 209 -19.06 21.43 -12.61
CA VAL A 209 -18.71 22.30 -13.75
C VAL A 209 -19.20 21.69 -15.06
N ILE A 210 -19.01 20.36 -15.26
CA ILE A 210 -19.48 19.66 -16.47
C ILE A 210 -21.00 19.75 -16.59
N HIS A 211 -21.74 19.60 -15.48
CA HIS A 211 -23.21 19.74 -15.47
C HIS A 211 -23.66 21.17 -15.78
N THR A 212 -23.02 22.18 -15.16
CA THR A 212 -23.38 23.60 -15.39
C THR A 212 -23.06 24.07 -16.81
N LEU A 213 -22.07 23.47 -17.45
CA LEU A 213 -21.71 23.71 -18.85
C LEU A 213 -22.53 22.86 -19.84
N GLU A 214 -23.42 21.98 -19.36
CA GLU A 214 -24.25 21.07 -20.16
C GLU A 214 -23.40 20.14 -21.08
N ARG A 215 -22.17 19.80 -20.64
CA ARG A 215 -21.20 19.02 -21.44
C ARG A 215 -21.13 17.55 -21.07
N THR A 216 -22.11 17.04 -20.32
CA THR A 216 -22.17 15.60 -19.97
C THR A 216 -22.13 14.67 -21.21
N PRO A 217 -22.89 14.95 -22.31
CA PRO A 217 -22.81 14.10 -23.51
C PRO A 217 -21.40 14.05 -24.10
N TYR A 218 -20.73 15.21 -24.22
CA TYR A 218 -19.37 15.29 -24.77
C TYR A 218 -18.39 14.42 -23.98
N VAL A 219 -18.45 14.42 -22.65
CA VAL A 219 -17.55 13.62 -21.79
C VAL A 219 -17.86 12.14 -21.91
N THR A 220 -19.15 11.77 -21.97
CA THR A 220 -19.57 10.36 -22.15
C THR A 220 -19.20 9.81 -23.53
N ASP A 221 -19.32 10.61 -24.59
CA ASP A 221 -18.92 10.24 -25.93
C ASP A 221 -17.40 10.04 -26.01
N SER A 222 -16.62 10.97 -25.42
CA SER A 222 -15.15 10.83 -25.33
C SER A 222 -14.74 9.56 -24.59
N LEU A 223 -15.44 9.19 -23.49
CA LEU A 223 -15.21 7.93 -22.79
C LEU A 223 -15.52 6.72 -23.70
N SER A 224 -16.62 6.79 -24.46
CA SER A 224 -17.04 5.74 -25.39
C SER A 224 -15.99 5.52 -26.50
N ASP A 225 -15.39 6.58 -27.02
CA ASP A 225 -14.32 6.49 -28.01
C ASP A 225 -13.08 5.77 -27.46
N HIS A 226 -12.67 6.11 -26.22
CA HIS A 226 -11.58 5.41 -25.56
C HIS A 226 -11.90 3.93 -25.29
N GLN A 227 -13.15 3.61 -24.90
CA GLN A 227 -13.61 2.24 -24.71
C GLN A 227 -13.60 1.44 -26.01
N TYR A 228 -14.04 2.05 -27.11
CA TYR A 228 -14.00 1.41 -28.43
C TYR A 228 -12.56 1.08 -28.87
N ASN A 229 -11.64 2.03 -28.70
CA ASN A 229 -10.21 1.82 -28.98
C ASN A 229 -9.63 0.72 -28.10
N LEU A 230 -9.94 0.74 -26.79
CA LEU A 230 -9.52 -0.29 -25.86
C LEU A 230 -10.02 -1.67 -26.25
N GLN A 231 -11.28 -1.77 -26.65
CA GLN A 231 -11.89 -3.02 -27.12
C GLN A 231 -11.12 -3.58 -28.32
N GLY A 232 -10.82 -2.75 -29.30
CA GLY A 232 -9.99 -3.15 -30.48
C GLY A 232 -8.63 -3.69 -30.06
N GLN A 233 -7.89 -2.96 -29.22
CA GLN A 233 -6.58 -3.37 -28.73
C GLN A 233 -6.63 -4.68 -27.92
N VAL A 234 -7.66 -4.87 -27.09
CA VAL A 234 -7.87 -6.10 -26.31
C VAL A 234 -8.19 -7.27 -27.22
N MET A 235 -9.00 -7.07 -28.28
CA MET A 235 -9.30 -8.11 -29.26
C MET A 235 -8.06 -8.52 -30.04
N ASP A 236 -7.25 -7.57 -30.54
CA ASP A 236 -5.98 -7.86 -31.20
C ASP A 236 -5.03 -8.69 -30.32
N LYS A 237 -4.90 -8.31 -29.05
CA LYS A 237 -4.12 -9.07 -28.07
C LYS A 237 -4.70 -10.47 -27.85
N THR A 238 -6.02 -10.58 -27.80
CA THR A 238 -6.72 -11.84 -27.55
C THR A 238 -6.52 -12.80 -28.72
N ASP A 239 -6.71 -12.34 -29.94
CA ASP A 239 -6.55 -13.15 -31.16
C ASP A 239 -5.11 -13.66 -31.28
N TYR A 240 -4.14 -12.79 -31.06
CA TYR A 240 -2.75 -13.18 -31.03
C TYR A 240 -2.45 -14.20 -29.90
N SER A 241 -3.05 -14.03 -28.74
CA SER A 241 -2.94 -14.95 -27.60
C SER A 241 -3.63 -16.30 -27.88
N ILE A 242 -4.77 -16.32 -28.58
CA ILE A 242 -5.47 -17.54 -28.98
C ILE A 242 -4.59 -18.35 -29.93
N PHE A 243 -4.06 -17.71 -30.98
CA PHE A 243 -3.16 -18.37 -31.94
C PHE A 243 -1.96 -19.00 -31.22
N ALA A 244 -1.28 -18.25 -30.37
CA ALA A 244 -0.13 -18.76 -29.64
C ALA A 244 -0.48 -19.91 -28.69
N ARG A 245 -1.60 -19.81 -27.97
CA ARG A 245 -2.09 -20.90 -27.10
C ARG A 245 -2.48 -22.15 -27.91
N ALA A 246 -3.07 -21.94 -29.09
CA ALA A 246 -3.38 -23.05 -30.01
C ALA A 246 -2.11 -23.78 -30.46
N MET A 247 -1.06 -23.05 -30.85
CA MET A 247 0.24 -23.64 -31.22
C MET A 247 0.86 -24.44 -30.05
N VAL A 248 0.85 -23.89 -28.85
CA VAL A 248 1.34 -24.59 -27.65
C VAL A 248 0.52 -25.87 -27.39
N ARG A 249 -0.81 -25.78 -27.47
CA ARG A 249 -1.68 -26.97 -27.31
C ARG A 249 -1.43 -28.03 -28.37
N LEU A 250 -1.25 -27.63 -29.64
CA LEU A 250 -0.89 -28.57 -30.71
C LEU A 250 0.43 -29.28 -30.42
N GLY A 251 1.46 -28.54 -29.98
CA GLY A 251 2.73 -29.14 -29.55
C GLY A 251 2.57 -30.16 -28.43
N PHE A 252 1.76 -29.85 -27.44
CA PHE A 252 1.47 -30.80 -26.37
C PHE A 252 0.65 -32.01 -26.82
N SER A 253 -0.36 -31.80 -27.67
CA SER A 253 -1.16 -32.89 -28.23
C SER A 253 -0.30 -33.80 -29.13
N ALA A 254 0.63 -33.22 -29.90
CA ALA A 254 1.59 -33.98 -30.69
C ALA A 254 2.52 -34.83 -29.79
N GLY A 255 3.02 -34.27 -28.68
CA GLY A 255 3.82 -35.02 -27.68
C GLY A 255 3.03 -36.16 -27.06
N TYR A 256 1.76 -35.94 -26.71
CA TYR A 256 0.86 -36.97 -26.21
C TYR A 256 0.62 -38.07 -27.27
N ALA A 257 0.32 -37.69 -28.50
CA ALA A 257 0.12 -38.64 -29.59
C ALA A 257 1.39 -39.45 -29.90
N ALA A 258 2.57 -38.82 -29.87
CA ALA A 258 3.84 -39.51 -30.04
C ALA A 258 4.08 -40.54 -28.94
N ALA A 259 3.84 -40.19 -27.69
CA ALA A 259 3.96 -41.14 -26.56
C ALA A 259 2.94 -42.27 -26.65
N PHE A 260 1.71 -41.99 -27.09
CA PHE A 260 0.68 -43.03 -27.33
C PHE A 260 1.06 -43.97 -28.44
N LEU A 261 1.45 -43.45 -29.62
CA LEU A 261 1.86 -44.27 -30.78
C LEU A 261 3.10 -45.11 -30.45
N TRP A 262 4.08 -44.55 -29.77
CA TRP A 262 5.24 -45.30 -29.27
C TRP A 262 4.81 -46.48 -28.38
N GLY A 263 3.88 -46.21 -27.40
CA GLY A 263 3.34 -47.25 -26.55
C GLY A 263 2.65 -48.37 -27.32
N VAL A 264 1.80 -48.01 -28.31
CA VAL A 264 1.09 -48.98 -29.18
C VAL A 264 2.07 -49.87 -29.98
N PHE A 265 3.03 -49.21 -30.66
CA PHE A 265 4.05 -49.95 -31.42
C PHE A 265 4.98 -50.79 -30.54
N GLY A 266 5.34 -50.26 -29.36
CA GLY A 266 6.14 -50.97 -28.36
C GLY A 266 5.42 -52.22 -27.80
N ILE A 267 4.12 -52.11 -27.52
CA ILE A 267 3.30 -53.26 -27.10
C ILE A 267 3.23 -54.33 -28.20
N LYS A 268 3.01 -53.90 -29.47
CA LYS A 268 2.99 -54.81 -30.62
C LYS A 268 4.34 -55.50 -30.84
N ALA A 269 5.44 -54.80 -30.58
CA ALA A 269 6.80 -55.34 -30.65
C ALA A 269 7.25 -56.16 -29.42
N GLY A 270 6.44 -56.18 -28.34
CA GLY A 270 6.79 -56.84 -27.09
C GLY A 270 7.86 -56.11 -26.25
N THR A 271 8.20 -54.87 -26.59
CA THR A 271 9.22 -54.05 -25.91
C THR A 271 8.63 -53.12 -24.84
N ALA A 272 7.30 -52.96 -24.76
CA ALA A 272 6.62 -52.14 -23.80
C ALA A 272 5.38 -52.81 -23.24
N THR A 273 5.05 -52.55 -21.98
CA THR A 273 3.82 -53.00 -21.33
C THR A 273 2.70 -51.98 -21.38
N PHE A 274 1.44 -52.37 -21.19
CA PHE A 274 0.30 -51.46 -21.03
C PHE A 274 0.50 -50.47 -19.87
N GLY A 275 1.10 -50.94 -18.76
CA GLY A 275 1.45 -50.09 -17.64
C GLY A 275 2.50 -49.02 -18.00
N MET A 276 3.52 -49.39 -18.80
CA MET A 276 4.49 -48.39 -19.33
C MET A 276 3.80 -47.35 -20.19
N MET A 277 2.94 -47.72 -21.11
CA MET A 277 2.21 -46.78 -21.97
C MET A 277 1.39 -45.81 -21.13
N THR A 278 0.65 -46.28 -20.14
CA THR A 278 -0.17 -45.40 -19.27
C THR A 278 0.68 -44.51 -18.40
N ALA A 279 1.82 -44.94 -17.89
CA ALA A 279 2.77 -44.12 -17.15
C ALA A 279 3.34 -43.01 -18.03
N PHE A 280 3.70 -43.28 -19.29
CA PHE A 280 4.16 -42.25 -20.22
C PHE A 280 3.12 -41.15 -20.45
N LEU A 281 1.87 -41.55 -20.70
CA LEU A 281 0.78 -40.58 -20.90
C LEU A 281 0.56 -39.69 -19.68
N GLN A 282 0.65 -40.27 -18.48
CA GLN A 282 0.55 -39.50 -17.23
C GLN A 282 1.76 -38.57 -17.04
N LEU A 283 2.99 -39.03 -17.31
CA LEU A 283 4.21 -38.25 -17.18
C LEU A 283 4.25 -37.06 -18.16
N VAL A 284 3.77 -37.24 -19.39
CA VAL A 284 3.61 -36.12 -20.34
C VAL A 284 2.76 -35.02 -19.71
N GLY A 285 1.63 -35.36 -19.10
CA GLY A 285 0.78 -34.41 -18.37
C GLY A 285 1.50 -33.74 -17.19
N GLN A 286 2.29 -34.52 -16.44
CA GLN A 286 3.07 -34.04 -15.28
C GLN A 286 4.23 -33.11 -15.66
N ILE A 287 4.71 -33.15 -16.90
CA ILE A 287 5.72 -32.23 -17.44
C ILE A 287 5.06 -30.95 -17.99
N GLN A 288 3.90 -31.05 -18.63
CA GLN A 288 3.21 -29.93 -19.25
C GLN A 288 2.68 -28.91 -18.23
N ARG A 289 2.10 -29.37 -17.12
CA ARG A 289 1.51 -28.50 -16.07
C ARG A 289 2.53 -27.53 -15.48
N PRO A 290 3.71 -27.97 -15.00
CA PRO A 290 4.74 -27.06 -14.49
C PRO A 290 5.16 -25.97 -15.47
N MET A 291 5.29 -26.31 -16.75
CA MET A 291 5.66 -25.33 -17.77
C MET A 291 4.63 -24.21 -17.92
N MET A 292 3.35 -24.55 -17.93
CA MET A 292 2.29 -23.55 -17.97
C MET A 292 2.30 -22.67 -16.70
N ASN A 293 2.55 -23.25 -15.53
CA ASN A 293 2.67 -22.53 -14.27
C ASN A 293 3.86 -21.58 -14.27
N LEU A 294 5.04 -22.02 -14.70
CA LEU A 294 6.23 -21.17 -14.83
C LEU A 294 5.96 -19.93 -15.69
N SER A 295 5.27 -20.12 -16.82
CA SER A 295 4.92 -19.00 -17.73
C SER A 295 4.04 -17.94 -17.08
N ARG A 296 3.21 -18.33 -16.10
CA ARG A 296 2.34 -17.39 -15.34
C ARG A 296 3.06 -16.74 -14.17
N GLN A 297 3.93 -17.47 -13.48
CA GLN A 297 4.56 -17.02 -12.25
C GLN A 297 5.76 -16.06 -12.49
N VAL A 298 6.50 -16.26 -13.58
CA VAL A 298 7.66 -15.39 -13.89
C VAL A 298 7.29 -13.90 -14.02
N PRO A 299 6.22 -13.51 -14.75
CA PRO A 299 5.79 -12.10 -14.78
C PRO A 299 5.42 -11.55 -13.39
N ASN A 300 4.79 -12.34 -12.54
CA ASN A 300 4.42 -11.93 -11.18
C ASN A 300 5.67 -11.63 -10.34
N LEU A 301 6.72 -12.45 -10.44
CA LEU A 301 7.99 -12.19 -9.78
C LEU A 301 8.66 -10.91 -10.28
N ILE A 302 8.64 -10.65 -11.60
CA ILE A 302 9.21 -9.42 -12.15
C ILE A 302 8.43 -8.20 -11.65
N ASN A 303 7.11 -8.26 -11.64
CA ASN A 303 6.27 -7.18 -11.10
C ASN A 303 6.55 -6.94 -9.61
N SER A 304 6.76 -8.00 -8.83
CA SER A 304 7.06 -7.86 -7.39
C SER A 304 8.40 -7.17 -7.13
N LEU A 305 9.37 -7.27 -8.01
CA LEU A 305 10.63 -6.52 -7.88
C LEU A 305 10.39 -5.02 -8.01
N THR A 306 9.55 -4.58 -8.95
CA THR A 306 9.18 -3.17 -9.12
C THR A 306 8.39 -2.66 -7.90
N SER A 307 7.44 -3.46 -7.41
CA SER A 307 6.70 -3.14 -6.18
C SER A 307 7.62 -3.08 -4.95
N ALA A 308 8.64 -3.95 -4.89
CA ALA A 308 9.63 -3.93 -3.82
C ALA A 308 10.49 -2.65 -3.83
N GLU A 309 10.87 -2.15 -5.00
CA GLU A 309 11.58 -0.88 -5.13
C GLU A 309 10.75 0.29 -4.59
N ARG A 310 9.47 0.36 -4.98
CA ARG A 310 8.55 1.41 -4.50
C ARG A 310 8.29 1.35 -2.99
N LEU A 311 8.11 0.14 -2.43
CA LEU A 311 7.94 -0.01 -0.98
C LEU A 311 9.25 0.21 -0.21
N HIS A 312 10.39 -0.09 -0.81
CA HIS A 312 11.67 0.23 -0.20
C HIS A 312 11.89 1.74 -0.09
N GLU A 313 11.53 2.49 -1.13
CA GLU A 313 11.55 3.95 -1.13
C GLU A 313 10.72 4.50 0.04
N LEU A 314 9.46 4.04 0.21
CA LEU A 314 8.61 4.40 1.34
C LEU A 314 9.21 4.01 2.70
N SER A 315 9.81 2.82 2.79
CA SER A 315 10.37 2.32 4.04
C SER A 315 11.72 2.97 4.43
N SER A 316 12.35 3.67 3.50
CA SER A 316 13.62 4.37 3.71
C SER A 316 13.45 5.86 4.01
N THR A 317 12.21 6.36 4.11
CA THR A 317 11.93 7.74 4.51
C THR A 317 12.52 8.00 5.90
N PRO A 318 13.26 9.11 6.09
CA PRO A 318 13.85 9.43 7.39
C PRO A 318 12.78 9.52 8.47
N MET A 319 13.06 8.89 9.61
CA MET A 319 12.16 8.97 10.77
C MET A 319 12.33 10.31 11.48
N GLU A 320 11.27 10.81 12.09
CA GLU A 320 11.36 11.94 13.04
C GLU A 320 12.24 11.55 14.24
N GLN A 321 12.81 12.57 14.86
CA GLN A 321 13.56 12.39 16.11
C GLN A 321 12.63 11.76 17.16
N GLN A 322 13.03 10.63 17.70
CA GLN A 322 12.31 9.92 18.76
C GLN A 322 13.03 10.13 20.09
N GLY A 323 12.26 10.22 21.16
CA GLY A 323 12.74 10.42 22.51
C GLY A 323 11.62 10.89 23.43
N ASP A 324 11.95 11.15 24.68
CA ASP A 324 11.00 11.69 25.64
C ASP A 324 10.64 13.14 25.31
N SER A 325 9.37 13.50 25.48
CA SER A 325 8.90 14.87 25.26
C SER A 325 9.54 15.84 26.25
N VAL A 326 10.05 16.96 25.72
CA VAL A 326 10.65 18.03 26.51
C VAL A 326 9.58 19.10 26.77
N CYS A 327 8.87 18.97 27.89
CA CYS A 327 7.84 19.91 28.32
C CYS A 327 8.45 20.92 29.29
N LEU A 328 8.23 22.21 29.05
CA LEU A 328 8.64 23.32 29.91
C LEU A 328 7.51 23.63 30.91
N GLU A 329 7.84 23.96 32.14
CA GLU A 329 6.87 24.07 33.25
C GLU A 329 6.32 25.48 33.42
N ASN A 330 7.07 26.51 32.97
CA ASN A 330 6.71 27.91 33.14
C ASN A 330 5.98 28.47 31.92
N LYS A 331 5.71 29.78 31.90
CA LYS A 331 5.26 30.47 30.69
C LYS A 331 6.28 30.30 29.61
N VAL A 332 5.84 29.84 28.43
CA VAL A 332 6.72 29.44 27.33
C VAL A 332 6.64 30.44 26.20
N GLY A 333 7.78 30.81 25.65
CA GLY A 333 7.91 31.64 24.44
C GLY A 333 8.62 30.93 23.29
N ILE A 334 8.65 31.57 22.14
CA ILE A 334 9.39 31.09 20.96
C ILE A 334 10.27 32.22 20.44
N ARG A 335 11.56 31.92 20.19
CA ARG A 335 12.51 32.88 19.66
C ARG A 335 13.11 32.37 18.35
N PHE A 336 13.11 33.23 17.35
CA PHE A 336 13.82 33.07 16.08
C PHE A 336 15.11 33.87 16.13
N ASN A 337 16.26 33.22 15.86
CA ASN A 337 17.57 33.83 15.83
C ASN A 337 18.17 33.72 14.44
N HIS A 338 18.13 34.77 13.63
CA HIS A 338 18.71 34.89 12.30
C HIS A 338 18.39 33.69 11.39
N VAL A 339 17.12 33.33 11.30
CA VAL A 339 16.66 32.13 10.60
C VAL A 339 16.57 32.34 9.10
N ASP A 340 17.29 31.49 8.35
CA ASP A 340 17.16 31.32 6.90
C ASP A 340 16.48 29.98 6.60
N TYR A 341 15.51 30.00 5.68
CA TYR A 341 14.86 28.80 5.19
C TYR A 341 14.45 28.89 3.72
N ALA A 342 14.78 27.84 2.93
CA ALA A 342 14.27 27.62 1.58
C ALA A 342 13.76 26.17 1.44
N TYR A 343 12.71 25.95 0.65
CA TYR A 343 12.26 24.60 0.33
C TYR A 343 13.23 23.91 -0.63
N PRO A 344 13.40 22.57 -0.55
CA PRO A 344 14.35 21.85 -1.38
C PRO A 344 14.16 22.04 -2.90
N ASP A 345 12.93 22.35 -3.35
CA ASP A 345 12.59 22.54 -4.77
C ASP A 345 12.61 24.00 -5.22
N SER A 346 12.85 24.94 -4.32
CA SER A 346 12.91 26.36 -4.65
C SER A 346 14.27 26.92 -4.24
N PRO A 347 15.01 27.54 -5.16
CA PRO A 347 16.25 28.22 -4.81
C PRO A 347 16.01 29.51 -4.02
N GLU A 348 14.78 30.03 -4.04
CA GLU A 348 14.42 31.26 -3.34
C GLU A 348 14.20 30.99 -1.85
N LYS A 349 14.81 31.83 -1.01
CA LYS A 349 14.58 31.78 0.42
C LYS A 349 13.18 32.31 0.75
N VAL A 350 12.44 31.53 1.51
CA VAL A 350 11.13 31.94 2.03
C VAL A 350 11.28 32.80 3.29
N LEU A 351 12.31 32.52 4.09
CA LEU A 351 12.70 33.32 5.24
C LEU A 351 14.18 33.68 5.11
N GLU A 352 14.53 34.96 5.33
CA GLU A 352 15.89 35.46 5.23
C GLU A 352 16.26 36.28 6.45
N GLY A 353 17.18 35.77 7.28
CA GLY A 353 17.69 36.44 8.47
C GLY A 353 16.63 36.77 9.52
N LEU A 354 15.49 36.05 9.54
CA LEU A 354 14.37 36.34 10.42
C LEU A 354 14.77 36.23 11.89
N SER A 355 14.59 37.34 12.63
CA SER A 355 14.79 37.37 14.08
C SER A 355 13.56 37.98 14.74
N HIS A 356 12.91 37.24 15.62
CA HIS A 356 11.74 37.68 16.38
C HIS A 356 11.59 36.89 17.67
N ASP A 357 11.08 37.56 18.71
CA ASP A 357 10.85 36.94 20.01
C ASP A 357 9.37 37.02 20.39
N PHE A 358 8.70 35.88 20.41
CA PHE A 358 7.36 35.72 20.97
C PHE A 358 7.48 35.51 22.48
N VAL A 359 7.45 36.63 23.20
CA VAL A 359 7.72 36.65 24.65
C VAL A 359 6.70 35.81 25.43
N PRO A 360 7.13 35.05 26.45
CA PRO A 360 6.22 34.24 27.27
C PRO A 360 5.04 35.02 27.83
N GLY A 361 3.82 34.56 27.55
CA GLY A 361 2.57 35.17 27.99
C GLY A 361 2.11 36.38 27.16
N SER A 362 2.81 36.73 26.09
CA SER A 362 2.38 37.77 25.15
C SER A 362 1.37 37.28 24.13
N THR A 363 0.66 38.20 23.49
CA THR A 363 -0.23 37.92 22.36
C THR A 363 0.29 38.63 21.11
N THR A 364 0.59 37.89 20.07
CA THR A 364 1.15 38.42 18.82
C THR A 364 0.30 38.01 17.63
N ALA A 365 -0.12 39.00 16.81
CA ALA A 365 -0.72 38.76 15.51
C ALA A 365 0.36 38.68 14.42
N LEU A 366 0.33 37.64 13.60
CA LEU A 366 1.18 37.49 12.44
C LEU A 366 0.40 37.85 11.19
N LEU A 367 0.75 38.97 10.59
CA LEU A 367 0.14 39.52 9.37
C LEU A 367 1.09 39.39 8.17
N GLY A 368 0.54 39.41 6.98
CA GLY A 368 1.31 39.39 5.74
C GLY A 368 0.52 38.81 4.57
N GLU A 369 0.99 39.04 3.36
CA GLU A 369 0.35 38.49 2.16
C GLU A 369 0.44 36.96 2.09
N THR A 370 -0.39 36.36 1.23
CA THR A 370 -0.31 34.91 0.97
C THR A 370 1.02 34.59 0.30
N GLY A 371 1.72 33.58 0.82
CA GLY A 371 3.02 33.16 0.27
C GLY A 371 4.25 33.78 0.95
N VAL A 372 4.11 34.77 1.83
CA VAL A 372 5.25 35.50 2.45
C VAL A 372 6.05 34.67 3.48
N GLY A 373 5.58 33.45 3.82
CA GLY A 373 6.31 32.54 4.73
C GLY A 373 5.65 32.26 6.07
N LYS A 374 4.42 32.76 6.35
CA LYS A 374 3.70 32.52 7.61
C LYS A 374 3.58 31.03 7.97
N SER A 375 3.12 30.22 7.03
CA SER A 375 2.98 28.76 7.25
C SER A 375 4.35 28.08 7.42
N THR A 376 5.39 28.59 6.76
CA THR A 376 6.77 28.10 6.95
C THR A 376 7.27 28.40 8.35
N MET A 377 7.01 29.59 8.85
CA MET A 377 7.34 30.00 10.21
C MET A 377 6.66 29.10 11.26
N MET A 378 5.36 28.84 11.10
CA MET A 378 4.63 27.91 11.98
C MET A 378 5.19 26.48 11.94
N ARG A 379 5.54 25.99 10.75
CA ARG A 379 6.14 24.66 10.60
C ARG A 379 7.51 24.54 11.27
N LEU A 380 8.28 25.63 11.28
CA LEU A 380 9.54 25.71 12.03
C LEU A 380 9.30 25.72 13.54
N MET A 381 8.29 26.47 14.04
CA MET A 381 7.89 26.48 15.45
C MET A 381 7.49 25.06 15.92
N LEU A 382 6.74 24.33 15.09
CA LEU A 382 6.29 22.96 15.35
C LEU A 382 7.39 21.91 15.19
N GLY A 383 8.62 22.30 14.83
CA GLY A 383 9.69 21.36 14.54
C GLY A 383 9.35 20.36 13.41
N LEU A 384 8.42 20.74 12.50
CA LEU A 384 8.16 20.00 11.26
C LEU A 384 9.25 20.25 10.24
N LEU A 385 9.79 21.48 10.22
CA LEU A 385 10.93 21.90 9.42
C LEU A 385 12.10 22.26 10.34
N SER A 386 13.32 22.21 9.81
CA SER A 386 14.52 22.68 10.50
C SER A 386 15.13 23.82 9.71
N PRO A 387 15.57 24.93 10.34
CA PRO A 387 16.19 26.04 9.66
C PRO A 387 17.51 25.62 9.00
N GLN A 388 17.88 26.26 7.88
CA GLN A 388 19.16 26.04 7.21
C GLN A 388 20.27 26.84 7.87
N LYS A 389 19.93 28.03 8.42
CA LYS A 389 20.80 28.85 9.26
C LYS A 389 20.00 29.41 10.42
N GLY A 390 20.67 29.78 11.50
CA GLY A 390 20.05 30.28 12.71
C GLY A 390 19.45 29.18 13.57
N SER A 391 18.61 29.57 14.53
CA SER A 391 17.90 28.64 15.41
C SER A 391 16.48 29.11 15.70
N VAL A 392 15.58 28.16 15.94
CA VAL A 392 14.26 28.40 16.53
C VAL A 392 14.26 27.72 17.89
N GLU A 393 14.00 28.47 18.93
CA GLU A 393 14.09 28.01 20.30
C GLU A 393 12.75 28.18 21.02
N ILE A 394 12.35 27.15 21.77
CA ILE A 394 11.25 27.20 22.70
C ILE A 394 11.85 27.36 24.08
N TYR A 395 11.45 28.38 24.82
CA TYR A 395 12.10 28.74 26.07
C TYR A 395 11.11 29.16 27.14
N ASP A 396 11.54 29.02 28.39
CA ASP A 396 10.91 29.57 29.57
C ASP A 396 11.90 30.43 30.38
N SER A 397 11.57 30.81 31.62
CA SER A 397 12.47 31.58 32.49
C SER A 397 13.79 30.88 32.81
N ASN A 398 13.84 29.56 32.69
CA ASN A 398 14.94 28.73 33.22
C ASN A 398 15.67 27.96 32.10
N ASN A 399 14.97 27.60 31.04
CA ASN A 399 15.46 26.68 29.99
C ASN A 399 15.19 27.23 28.60
N SER A 400 16.08 26.89 27.67
CA SER A 400 15.88 27.10 26.23
C SER A 400 16.24 25.84 25.47
N VAL A 401 15.35 25.38 24.58
CA VAL A 401 15.52 24.13 23.81
C VAL A 401 15.17 24.41 22.35
N SER A 402 15.96 23.86 21.43
CA SER A 402 15.67 23.98 20.00
C SER A 402 14.32 23.34 19.65
N ALA A 403 13.55 24.02 18.81
CA ALA A 403 12.29 23.51 18.28
C ALA A 403 12.51 22.18 17.54
N SER A 404 11.81 21.16 17.98
CA SER A 404 11.95 19.78 17.48
C SER A 404 10.65 18.99 17.67
N PRO A 405 10.51 17.78 17.14
CA PRO A 405 9.38 16.91 17.43
C PRO A 405 9.14 16.69 18.93
N LEU A 406 10.21 16.68 19.73
CA LEU A 406 10.13 16.45 21.18
C LEU A 406 9.60 17.65 21.97
N THR A 407 9.61 18.84 21.40
CA THR A 407 9.12 20.07 22.06
C THR A 407 7.66 20.41 21.75
N ARG A 408 6.98 19.63 20.88
CA ARG A 408 5.58 19.85 20.48
C ARG A 408 4.58 19.78 21.65
N CYS A 409 4.94 19.16 22.77
CA CYS A 409 4.12 19.15 24.00
C CYS A 409 3.85 20.56 24.53
N ASN A 410 4.71 21.54 24.22
CA ASN A 410 4.56 22.92 24.66
C ASN A 410 3.62 23.75 23.78
N ILE A 411 3.22 23.24 22.60
CA ILE A 411 2.46 23.97 21.59
C ILE A 411 1.10 23.35 21.38
N VAL A 412 0.05 24.16 21.50
CA VAL A 412 -1.31 23.85 21.08
C VAL A 412 -1.49 24.47 19.69
N TYR A 413 -1.59 23.62 18.67
CA TYR A 413 -1.73 24.07 17.29
C TYR A 413 -3.16 23.88 16.77
N VAL A 414 -3.73 24.96 16.23
CA VAL A 414 -5.00 24.94 15.51
C VAL A 414 -4.71 25.21 14.03
N PRO A 415 -4.79 24.20 13.17
CA PRO A 415 -4.55 24.35 11.74
C PRO A 415 -5.69 25.11 11.05
N GLN A 416 -5.38 25.69 9.89
CA GLN A 416 -6.36 26.30 9.01
C GLN A 416 -7.38 25.27 8.50
N GLY A 417 -8.67 25.66 8.47
CA GLY A 417 -9.75 24.89 7.88
C GLY A 417 -10.23 23.71 8.73
N ASN A 418 -10.97 22.81 8.09
CA ASN A 418 -11.60 21.68 8.73
C ASN A 418 -10.67 20.46 8.72
N THR A 419 -10.26 20.01 9.91
CA THR A 419 -9.40 18.84 10.13
C THR A 419 -10.09 17.73 10.96
N LEU A 420 -11.42 17.71 10.97
CA LEU A 420 -12.16 16.64 11.63
C LEU A 420 -11.98 15.31 10.89
N MET A 421 -11.84 14.25 11.67
CA MET A 421 -11.84 12.87 11.18
C MET A 421 -13.25 12.31 11.19
N SER A 422 -13.51 11.31 10.35
CA SER A 422 -14.75 10.52 10.41
C SER A 422 -14.88 9.86 11.78
N GLY A 423 -16.05 10.00 12.39
CA GLY A 423 -16.34 9.52 13.74
C GLY A 423 -17.27 10.46 14.48
N THR A 424 -17.45 10.31 15.77
CA THR A 424 -18.26 11.21 16.60
C THR A 424 -17.51 12.51 16.93
N ILE A 425 -18.24 13.55 17.33
CA ILE A 425 -17.63 14.78 17.88
C ILE A 425 -16.78 14.42 19.11
N ARG A 426 -17.26 13.53 19.98
CA ARG A 426 -16.53 13.01 21.14
C ARG A 426 -15.17 12.42 20.74
N GLU A 427 -15.16 11.49 19.78
CA GLU A 427 -13.92 10.86 19.29
C GLU A 427 -12.93 11.90 18.73
N ASN A 428 -13.43 12.90 18.03
CA ASN A 428 -12.60 13.99 17.53
C ASN A 428 -12.01 14.85 18.65
N LEU A 429 -12.77 15.16 19.70
CA LEU A 429 -12.31 15.94 20.86
C LEU A 429 -11.29 15.16 21.70
N LEU A 430 -11.50 13.86 21.91
CA LEU A 430 -10.60 12.99 22.67
C LEU A 430 -9.23 12.79 21.98
N LEU A 431 -9.06 13.16 20.70
CA LEU A 431 -7.73 13.27 20.09
C LEU A 431 -6.88 14.39 20.73
N GLY A 432 -7.51 15.39 21.34
CA GLY A 432 -6.82 16.46 22.06
C GLY A 432 -6.34 16.01 23.46
N ASP A 433 -7.22 15.36 24.20
CA ASP A 433 -6.94 14.74 25.51
C ASP A 433 -7.79 13.47 25.66
N PRO A 434 -7.18 12.27 25.58
CA PRO A 434 -7.88 11.01 25.66
C PRO A 434 -8.60 10.77 27.01
N ASP A 435 -8.16 11.44 28.07
CA ASP A 435 -8.68 11.27 29.43
C ASP A 435 -9.66 12.39 29.82
N ALA A 436 -10.05 13.27 28.88
CA ALA A 436 -10.95 14.38 29.18
C ALA A 436 -12.35 13.91 29.56
N THR A 437 -12.91 14.49 30.63
CA THR A 437 -14.30 14.25 31.03
C THR A 437 -15.29 15.00 30.13
N ASP A 438 -16.56 14.58 30.16
CA ASP A 438 -17.61 15.25 29.35
C ASP A 438 -17.73 16.74 29.72
N GLU A 439 -17.53 17.11 30.99
CA GLU A 439 -17.53 18.50 31.43
C GLU A 439 -16.40 19.28 30.76
N ALA A 440 -15.19 18.70 30.69
CA ALA A 440 -14.04 19.33 30.05
C ALA A 440 -14.25 19.45 28.51
N LEU A 441 -14.88 18.44 27.90
CA LEU A 441 -15.25 18.51 26.46
C LEU A 441 -16.23 19.64 26.19
N TYR A 442 -17.29 19.78 27.02
CA TYR A 442 -18.25 20.88 26.86
C TYR A 442 -17.67 22.24 27.22
N GLU A 443 -16.73 22.33 28.16
CA GLU A 443 -16.03 23.60 28.47
C GLU A 443 -15.17 24.03 27.28
N ALA A 444 -14.41 23.10 26.68
CA ALA A 444 -13.62 23.40 25.48
C ALA A 444 -14.49 23.83 24.28
N LEU A 445 -15.64 23.18 24.09
CA LEU A 445 -16.63 23.59 23.08
C LEU A 445 -17.19 24.97 23.37
N HIS A 446 -17.46 25.31 24.63
CA HIS A 446 -17.94 26.62 25.01
C HIS A 446 -16.90 27.73 24.70
N ILE A 447 -15.64 27.50 25.06
CA ILE A 447 -14.55 28.44 24.74
C ILE A 447 -14.43 28.64 23.22
N ALA A 448 -14.58 27.56 22.45
CA ALA A 448 -14.55 27.59 21.00
C ALA A 448 -15.83 28.11 20.34
N ALA A 449 -16.77 28.69 21.08
CA ALA A 449 -18.08 29.14 20.62
C ALA A 449 -18.88 28.04 19.87
N ALA A 450 -18.70 26.79 20.29
CA ALA A 450 -19.35 25.61 19.71
C ALA A 450 -20.52 25.08 20.57
N ASP A 451 -21.22 25.97 21.27
CA ASP A 451 -22.37 25.62 22.14
C ASP A 451 -23.50 24.90 21.40
N PHE A 452 -23.59 25.08 20.07
CA PHE A 452 -24.56 24.40 19.21
C PHE A 452 -24.50 22.87 19.31
N VAL A 453 -23.35 22.29 19.75
CA VAL A 453 -23.22 20.83 19.91
C VAL A 453 -24.22 20.29 20.94
N LYS A 454 -24.57 21.07 21.96
CA LYS A 454 -25.61 20.68 22.95
C LYS A 454 -27.00 20.62 22.35
N GLU A 455 -27.26 21.34 21.26
CA GLU A 455 -28.55 21.40 20.57
C GLU A 455 -28.69 20.32 19.50
N LEU A 456 -27.58 19.63 19.16
CA LEU A 456 -27.63 18.52 18.21
C LEU A 456 -28.36 17.31 18.81
N PRO A 457 -29.13 16.54 18.03
CA PRO A 457 -29.94 15.43 18.53
C PRO A 457 -29.15 14.38 19.34
N CYS A 458 -27.88 14.15 18.97
CA CYS A 458 -26.99 13.20 19.65
C CYS A 458 -25.87 13.90 20.45
N GLY A 459 -25.87 15.23 20.57
CA GLY A 459 -24.85 15.97 21.31
C GLY A 459 -23.42 15.60 20.88
N LEU A 460 -22.57 15.22 21.83
CA LEU A 460 -21.19 14.77 21.61
C LEU A 460 -21.10 13.51 20.71
N ASP A 461 -22.12 12.67 20.71
CA ASP A 461 -22.13 11.42 19.92
C ASP A 461 -22.69 11.62 18.50
N THR A 462 -22.86 12.87 18.09
CA THR A 462 -23.20 13.22 16.71
C THR A 462 -22.08 12.80 15.76
N MET A 463 -22.42 12.06 14.71
CA MET A 463 -21.48 11.58 13.71
C MET A 463 -21.02 12.71 12.80
N CYS A 464 -19.74 12.84 12.63
CA CYS A 464 -19.07 13.66 11.63
C CYS A 464 -18.63 12.73 10.48
N GLY A 465 -19.08 12.99 9.27
CA GLY A 465 -18.61 12.27 8.10
C GLY A 465 -17.19 12.70 7.69
N GLU A 466 -16.72 12.17 6.56
CA GLU A 466 -15.42 12.53 5.99
C GLU A 466 -15.31 14.06 5.85
N LYS A 467 -14.23 14.64 6.36
CA LYS A 467 -14.02 16.09 6.47
C LYS A 467 -15.20 16.84 7.13
N GLY A 468 -15.80 16.24 8.18
CA GLY A 468 -16.88 16.88 8.94
C GLY A 468 -18.19 17.02 8.16
N SER A 469 -18.45 16.18 7.16
CA SER A 469 -19.72 16.21 6.43
C SER A 469 -20.90 16.04 7.40
N GLY A 470 -21.95 16.87 7.23
CA GLY A 470 -23.07 17.02 8.15
C GLY A 470 -22.99 18.24 9.07
N LEU A 471 -21.84 18.91 9.12
CA LEU A 471 -21.62 20.19 9.81
C LEU A 471 -21.29 21.28 8.80
N SER A 472 -21.60 22.55 9.12
CA SER A 472 -21.10 23.68 8.34
C SER A 472 -19.58 23.81 8.54
N GLU A 473 -18.87 24.44 7.61
CA GLU A 473 -17.41 24.64 7.72
C GLU A 473 -17.03 25.39 8.99
N GLY A 474 -17.77 26.44 9.36
CA GLY A 474 -17.57 27.16 10.61
C GLY A 474 -17.89 26.34 11.86
N GLN A 475 -18.86 25.43 11.81
CA GLN A 475 -19.14 24.47 12.89
C GLN A 475 -17.98 23.49 13.08
N ALA A 476 -17.49 22.91 11.98
CA ALA A 476 -16.37 21.98 12.00
C ALA A 476 -15.07 22.64 12.49
N GLN A 477 -14.82 23.88 12.07
CA GLN A 477 -13.66 24.65 12.53
C GLN A 477 -13.71 24.92 14.04
N ARG A 478 -14.87 25.29 14.60
CA ARG A 478 -15.02 25.50 16.05
C ARG A 478 -14.78 24.22 16.86
N ILE A 479 -15.23 23.06 16.39
CA ILE A 479 -14.92 21.78 17.02
C ILE A 479 -13.40 21.48 16.94
N THR A 480 -12.75 21.80 15.80
CA THR A 480 -11.29 21.66 15.67
C THR A 480 -10.54 22.54 16.68
N ILE A 481 -11.02 23.77 16.91
CA ILE A 481 -10.47 24.67 17.95
C ILE A 481 -10.67 24.04 19.33
N ALA A 482 -11.89 23.58 19.66
CA ALA A 482 -12.19 22.93 20.94
C ALA A 482 -11.27 21.73 21.20
N ARG A 483 -11.08 20.86 20.19
CA ARG A 483 -10.13 19.74 20.26
C ARG A 483 -8.73 20.19 20.63
N SER A 484 -8.25 21.25 20.01
CA SER A 484 -6.90 21.76 20.27
C SER A 484 -6.78 22.36 21.67
N LEU A 485 -7.83 23.04 22.18
CA LEU A 485 -7.85 23.64 23.51
C LEU A 485 -7.79 22.63 24.65
N LEU A 486 -8.25 21.42 24.43
CA LEU A 486 -8.11 20.30 25.40
C LEU A 486 -6.65 19.93 25.66
N ARG A 487 -5.76 20.20 24.67
CA ARG A 487 -4.35 19.89 24.82
C ARG A 487 -3.66 20.85 25.78
N LYS A 488 -2.82 20.31 26.65
CA LYS A 488 -1.96 21.07 27.54
C LYS A 488 -0.74 21.60 26.77
N GLY A 489 -0.47 22.90 26.87
CA GLY A 489 0.68 23.57 26.24
C GLY A 489 0.71 25.04 26.60
N GLY A 490 1.92 25.60 26.75
CA GLY A 490 2.13 27.01 27.13
C GLY A 490 2.01 28.00 25.97
N ILE A 491 1.96 27.51 24.71
CA ILE A 491 1.86 28.31 23.49
C ILE A 491 0.62 27.92 22.74
N LEU A 492 -0.22 28.86 22.38
CA LEU A 492 -1.38 28.68 21.52
C LEU A 492 -1.09 29.28 20.13
N LEU A 493 -0.93 28.42 19.14
CA LEU A 493 -0.64 28.78 17.74
C LEU A 493 -1.88 28.54 16.89
N LEU A 494 -2.51 29.60 16.41
CA LEU A 494 -3.75 29.59 15.65
C LEU A 494 -3.52 30.02 14.21
N ASP A 495 -3.88 29.19 13.24
CA ASP A 495 -3.75 29.46 11.81
C ASP A 495 -5.12 29.78 11.20
N GLU A 496 -5.40 31.07 11.00
CA GLU A 496 -6.65 31.58 10.46
C GLU A 496 -7.92 30.97 11.11
N PRO A 497 -8.04 30.99 12.46
CA PRO A 497 -9.08 30.26 13.16
C PRO A 497 -10.50 30.79 12.91
N THR A 498 -10.63 31.97 12.29
CA THR A 498 -11.91 32.67 12.09
C THR A 498 -12.28 32.81 10.61
N ALA A 499 -11.54 32.21 9.68
CA ALA A 499 -11.71 32.42 8.24
C ALA A 499 -13.13 32.08 7.72
N SER A 500 -13.75 31.04 8.27
CA SER A 500 -15.10 30.56 7.89
C SER A 500 -16.20 30.97 8.88
N LEU A 501 -15.93 31.94 9.78
CA LEU A 501 -16.90 32.44 10.77
C LEU A 501 -17.51 33.75 10.35
N ASP A 502 -18.78 33.98 10.73
CA ASP A 502 -19.41 35.29 10.71
C ASP A 502 -18.85 36.20 11.82
N SER A 503 -18.99 37.50 11.67
CA SER A 503 -18.38 38.49 12.55
C SER A 503 -18.84 38.37 14.01
N ALA A 504 -20.09 37.97 14.27
CA ALA A 504 -20.61 37.83 15.63
C ALA A 504 -20.00 36.60 16.33
N THR A 505 -19.91 35.47 15.62
CA THR A 505 -19.27 34.25 16.11
C THR A 505 -17.76 34.42 16.29
N GLU A 506 -17.09 35.18 15.40
CA GLU A 506 -15.68 35.55 15.51
C GLU A 506 -15.41 36.34 16.80
N GLU A 507 -16.17 37.41 17.04
CA GLU A 507 -16.04 38.27 18.23
C GLU A 507 -16.26 37.43 19.51
N LEU A 508 -17.29 36.60 19.52
CA LEU A 508 -17.58 35.70 20.64
C LEU A 508 -16.44 34.75 20.93
N LEU A 509 -15.91 34.06 19.90
CA LEU A 509 -14.77 33.14 20.01
C LEU A 509 -13.54 33.85 20.57
N LEU A 510 -13.16 34.97 19.96
CA LEU A 510 -11.97 35.70 20.36
C LEU A 510 -12.08 36.29 21.78
N THR A 511 -13.28 36.74 22.18
CA THR A 511 -13.54 37.23 23.53
C THR A 511 -13.39 36.08 24.55
N ARG A 512 -14.02 34.94 24.33
CA ARG A 512 -13.94 33.78 25.24
C ARG A 512 -12.51 33.23 25.31
N LEU A 513 -11.81 33.18 24.17
CA LEU A 513 -10.43 32.72 24.10
C LEU A 513 -9.49 33.64 24.90
N SER A 514 -9.62 34.98 24.74
CA SER A 514 -8.78 35.93 25.45
C SER A 514 -8.94 35.88 26.99
N GLN A 515 -10.14 35.53 27.48
CA GLN A 515 -10.42 35.36 28.91
C GLN A 515 -9.81 34.08 29.50
N ARG A 516 -9.44 33.12 28.65
CA ARG A 516 -8.93 31.78 29.04
C ARG A 516 -7.51 31.51 28.58
N LEU A 517 -6.74 32.55 28.25
CA LEU A 517 -5.33 32.38 27.91
C LEU A 517 -4.49 31.88 29.10
N ASP A 518 -4.89 32.16 30.33
CA ASP A 518 -4.24 31.71 31.59
C ASP A 518 -2.72 31.93 31.59
N GLY A 519 -2.25 33.00 30.94
CA GLY A 519 -0.85 33.33 30.81
C GLY A 519 -0.11 32.56 29.71
N ARG A 520 -0.80 31.83 28.86
CA ARG A 520 -0.23 31.21 27.64
C ARG A 520 0.20 32.28 26.63
N THR A 521 1.19 31.97 25.83
CA THR A 521 1.62 32.80 24.70
C THR A 521 0.69 32.53 23.52
N LEU A 522 0.06 33.59 22.99
CA LEU A 522 -0.80 33.47 21.82
C LEU A 522 -0.06 33.96 20.56
N ILE A 523 -0.04 33.14 19.53
CA ILE A 523 0.42 33.49 18.19
C ILE A 523 -0.75 33.26 17.24
N LEU A 524 -1.30 34.35 16.69
CA LEU A 524 -2.48 34.34 15.85
C LEU A 524 -2.12 34.75 14.41
N VAL A 525 -2.19 33.83 13.49
CA VAL A 525 -2.08 34.14 12.05
C VAL A 525 -3.45 34.53 11.54
N THR A 526 -3.56 35.74 10.99
CA THR A 526 -4.84 36.25 10.48
C THR A 526 -4.62 37.27 9.39
N HIS A 527 -5.64 37.44 8.54
CA HIS A 527 -5.76 38.54 7.59
C HIS A 527 -6.83 39.56 8.01
N ARG A 528 -7.48 39.32 9.16
CA ARG A 528 -8.56 40.16 9.65
C ARG A 528 -8.05 41.17 10.70
N GLU A 529 -8.26 42.45 10.47
CA GLU A 529 -7.83 43.52 11.38
C GLU A 529 -8.50 43.42 12.75
N ALA A 530 -9.77 43.01 12.82
CA ALA A 530 -10.50 42.81 14.08
C ALA A 530 -9.81 41.78 14.98
N ALA A 531 -9.34 40.65 14.45
CA ALA A 531 -8.62 39.64 15.19
C ALA A 531 -7.22 40.11 15.62
N ALA A 532 -6.54 40.88 14.75
CA ALA A 532 -5.21 41.42 15.02
C ALA A 532 -5.25 42.50 16.14
N SER A 533 -6.32 43.27 16.24
CA SER A 533 -6.49 44.33 17.26
C SER A 533 -6.58 43.83 18.69
N LEU A 534 -6.84 42.51 18.88
CA LEU A 534 -6.86 41.87 20.20
C LEU A 534 -5.46 41.47 20.68
N CYS A 535 -4.46 41.54 19.82
CA CYS A 535 -3.10 41.17 20.15
C CYS A 535 -2.29 42.40 20.58
N GLN A 536 -1.37 42.21 21.55
CA GLN A 536 -0.49 43.27 22.07
C GLN A 536 0.58 43.68 21.06
N HIS A 537 1.01 42.74 20.22
CA HIS A 537 2.05 42.92 19.24
C HIS A 537 1.56 42.50 17.86
N ILE A 538 2.07 43.18 16.83
CA ILE A 538 1.83 42.82 15.42
C ILE A 538 3.19 42.59 14.76
N LEU A 539 3.36 41.39 14.17
CA LEU A 539 4.48 41.07 13.30
C LEU A 539 4.00 41.01 11.86
N SER A 540 4.52 41.93 11.02
CA SER A 540 4.26 41.91 9.57
C SER A 540 5.46 41.26 8.86
N LEU A 541 5.21 40.23 8.05
CA LEU A 541 6.19 39.54 7.20
C LEU A 541 6.17 40.09 5.79
#